data_090099d1aabe56f61f17a2c4d5d6ebea
#
_entry.id   090099d1aabe56f61f17a2c4d5d6ebea
#
_cell.length_a   1.000
_cell.length_b   1.000
_cell.length_c   1.000
_cell.angle_alpha   90.00
_cell.angle_beta   90.00
_cell.angle_gamma   90.00
#
_symmetry.space_group_name_H-M   'P 1'
#
loop_
_entity.id
_entity.type
_entity.pdbx_description
1 polymer ?
#
loop_
_entity_poly.entity_id
_entity_poly.type
_entity_poly.pdbx_seq_one_letter_code
_entity_poly.pdbx_strand_id
1 'polypeptide(L)'
;VIAWVDGSDPELSKKRMKYLDSNEKDLIPGANPTRFHSLNEISYCVLSILKFAPFVRKIFIVTDKQNPNIDNVVKQYFPERVSDIQIVDHLEIFEGYEDYLPTFNSICISNMLWRIKDLSNQFVYFNDDVFLVKHIKPSVWFQNNRPVLRGKWMLPPYERLIWDGLKSFFQSTILGKQIERVSSFQVNQWNAALLHGFKFRYFLSGHTPLALDKKRLKDYFTLHPEKLKENLKHRFRKYTQF
;
A
#
# COMPACT_ATOMS: atom_id res chain seq x y z
N VAL A 1 -0.73 9.50 -6.10
CA VAL A 1 0.45 8.76 -5.59
C VAL A 1 0.29 7.29 -5.92
N ILE A 2 1.32 6.67 -6.45
CA ILE A 2 1.35 5.25 -6.79
C ILE A 2 2.53 4.62 -6.05
N ALA A 3 2.33 3.55 -5.29
CA ALA A 3 3.44 2.76 -4.76
C ALA A 3 3.75 1.63 -5.74
N TRP A 4 5.02 1.53 -6.13
CA TRP A 4 5.45 0.57 -7.14
C TRP A 4 6.86 0.06 -6.88
N VAL A 5 7.09 -1.21 -7.15
CA VAL A 5 8.42 -1.82 -7.26
C VAL A 5 8.41 -2.88 -8.34
N ASP A 6 9.48 -2.98 -9.10
CA ASP A 6 9.73 -4.14 -9.96
C ASP A 6 10.26 -5.30 -9.12
N GLY A 7 9.41 -6.25 -8.86
CA GLY A 7 9.80 -7.43 -8.07
C GLY A 7 10.66 -8.43 -8.83
N SER A 8 10.82 -8.26 -10.16
CA SER A 8 11.73 -9.06 -11.00
C SER A 8 13.17 -8.52 -10.94
N ASP A 9 13.36 -7.31 -10.39
CA ASP A 9 14.68 -6.71 -10.22
C ASP A 9 15.57 -7.61 -9.32
N PRO A 10 16.73 -8.07 -9.83
CA PRO A 10 17.66 -8.91 -9.07
C PRO A 10 18.15 -8.26 -7.78
N GLU A 11 18.39 -6.95 -7.77
CA GLU A 11 18.87 -6.24 -6.58
C GLU A 11 17.78 -6.15 -5.51
N LEU A 12 16.52 -5.87 -5.87
CA LEU A 12 15.41 -5.92 -4.94
C LEU A 12 15.20 -7.34 -4.40
N SER A 13 15.29 -8.35 -5.26
CA SER A 13 15.18 -9.75 -4.87
C SER A 13 16.28 -10.16 -3.89
N LYS A 14 17.54 -9.82 -4.19
CA LYS A 14 18.71 -10.06 -3.32
C LYS A 14 18.56 -9.34 -1.98
N LYS A 15 18.09 -8.08 -1.99
CA LYS A 15 17.82 -7.30 -0.79
C LYS A 15 16.75 -7.99 0.08
N ARG A 16 15.65 -8.46 -0.54
CA ARG A 16 14.57 -9.19 0.14
C ARG A 16 15.05 -10.50 0.77
N MET A 17 15.87 -11.27 0.04
CA MET A 17 16.38 -12.56 0.49
C MET A 17 17.26 -12.48 1.74
N LYS A 18 17.94 -11.34 1.98
CA LYS A 18 18.72 -11.13 3.20
C LYS A 18 17.89 -11.11 4.49
N TYR A 19 16.59 -10.82 4.37
CA TYR A 19 15.66 -10.72 5.50
C TYR A 19 14.68 -11.91 5.57
N LEU A 20 14.95 -12.96 4.76
CA LEU A 20 14.21 -14.21 4.78
C LEU A 20 15.19 -15.33 5.14
N ASP A 21 15.06 -15.90 6.34
CA ASP A 21 15.80 -17.07 6.69
C ASP A 21 15.47 -18.23 5.74
N SER A 22 16.49 -19.05 5.43
CA SER A 22 16.37 -20.16 4.47
C SER A 22 15.24 -21.13 4.82
N ASN A 23 14.92 -21.25 6.10
CA ASN A 23 13.85 -22.11 6.63
C ASN A 23 12.47 -21.42 6.72
N GLU A 24 12.41 -20.09 6.52
CA GLU A 24 11.19 -19.30 6.68
C GLU A 24 10.56 -18.84 5.36
N LYS A 25 11.22 -19.09 4.22
CA LYS A 25 10.76 -18.59 2.89
C LYS A 25 9.32 -18.99 2.56
N ASP A 26 8.91 -20.18 3.00
CA ASP A 26 7.55 -20.70 2.79
C ASP A 26 6.60 -20.40 3.96
N LEU A 27 7.13 -19.84 5.06
CA LEU A 27 6.39 -19.62 6.30
C LEU A 27 5.84 -18.20 6.45
N ILE A 28 6.39 -17.21 5.68
CA ILE A 28 5.96 -15.82 5.71
C ILE A 28 5.09 -15.54 4.49
N PRO A 29 3.77 -15.57 4.59
CA PRO A 29 2.87 -15.36 3.44
C PRO A 29 3.05 -13.99 2.77
N GLY A 30 3.53 -12.98 3.53
CA GLY A 30 3.85 -11.65 3.02
C GLY A 30 5.07 -11.61 2.10
N ALA A 31 5.90 -12.65 2.10
CA ALA A 31 7.12 -12.76 1.32
C ALA A 31 6.97 -13.58 0.01
N ASN A 32 5.76 -14.08 -0.27
CA ASN A 32 5.51 -14.91 -1.46
C ASN A 32 5.95 -14.18 -2.75
N PRO A 33 6.78 -14.82 -3.60
CA PRO A 33 7.30 -14.23 -4.84
C PRO A 33 6.23 -13.66 -5.77
N THR A 34 5.06 -14.27 -5.84
CA THR A 34 3.93 -13.82 -6.68
C THR A 34 3.44 -12.41 -6.33
N ARG A 35 3.72 -11.92 -5.12
CA ARG A 35 3.34 -10.56 -4.69
C ARG A 35 4.22 -9.46 -5.26
N PHE A 36 5.34 -9.84 -5.84
CA PHE A 36 6.35 -8.92 -6.36
C PHE A 36 6.49 -9.03 -7.87
N HIS A 37 5.67 -9.86 -8.50
CA HIS A 37 5.69 -9.99 -9.95
C HIS A 37 5.07 -8.73 -10.58
N SER A 38 5.74 -8.15 -11.57
CA SER A 38 5.25 -7.01 -12.33
C SER A 38 5.21 -7.35 -13.83
N LEU A 39 4.12 -6.98 -14.48
CA LEU A 39 3.93 -7.06 -15.94
C LEU A 39 3.89 -5.65 -16.55
N ASN A 40 4.54 -4.68 -15.90
CA ASN A 40 4.57 -3.27 -16.29
C ASN A 40 3.19 -2.58 -16.18
N GLU A 41 2.35 -3.01 -15.23
CA GLU A 41 1.01 -2.47 -14.97
C GLU A 41 1.06 -0.97 -14.67
N ILE A 42 2.17 -0.50 -14.09
CA ILE A 42 2.41 0.91 -13.77
C ILE A 42 2.21 1.84 -14.98
N SER A 43 2.60 1.41 -16.18
CA SER A 43 2.40 2.18 -17.40
C SER A 43 0.92 2.40 -17.69
N TYR A 44 0.10 1.36 -17.59
CA TYR A 44 -1.35 1.44 -17.77
C TYR A 44 -2.01 2.27 -16.67
N CYS A 45 -1.56 2.13 -15.43
CA CYS A 45 -2.04 2.93 -14.31
C CYS A 45 -1.84 4.42 -14.60
N VAL A 46 -0.61 4.84 -14.90
CA VAL A 46 -0.26 6.24 -15.19
C VAL A 46 -1.03 6.77 -16.40
N LEU A 47 -1.00 6.06 -17.53
CA LEU A 47 -1.72 6.48 -18.74
C LEU A 47 -3.23 6.61 -18.49
N SER A 48 -3.82 5.72 -17.69
CA SER A 48 -5.24 5.78 -17.34
C SER A 48 -5.57 7.03 -16.53
N ILE A 49 -4.69 7.41 -15.58
CA ILE A 49 -4.87 8.63 -14.79
C ILE A 49 -4.79 9.86 -15.69
N LEU A 50 -3.77 9.94 -16.55
CA LEU A 50 -3.61 11.06 -17.50
C LEU A 50 -4.81 11.19 -18.42
N LYS A 51 -5.32 10.08 -18.94
CA LYS A 51 -6.44 10.04 -19.87
C LYS A 51 -7.79 10.36 -19.20
N PHE A 52 -8.08 9.71 -18.08
CA PHE A 52 -9.43 9.69 -17.50
C PHE A 52 -9.62 10.63 -16.31
N ALA A 53 -8.52 11.17 -15.76
CA ALA A 53 -8.52 12.17 -14.70
C ALA A 53 -7.62 13.35 -15.03
N PRO A 54 -7.84 14.08 -16.15
CA PRO A 54 -6.95 15.15 -16.63
C PRO A 54 -6.76 16.33 -15.66
N PHE A 55 -7.61 16.43 -14.65
CA PHE A 55 -7.49 17.41 -13.57
C PHE A 55 -6.38 17.08 -12.55
N VAL A 56 -5.82 15.87 -12.57
CA VAL A 56 -4.67 15.50 -11.73
C VAL A 56 -3.46 16.28 -12.20
N ARG A 57 -2.82 17.04 -11.30
CA ARG A 57 -1.71 17.96 -11.61
C ARG A 57 -0.36 17.25 -11.60
N LYS A 58 -0.14 16.37 -10.62
CA LYS A 58 1.13 15.64 -10.44
C LYS A 58 0.86 14.19 -10.10
N ILE A 59 1.72 13.32 -10.56
CA ILE A 59 1.75 11.89 -10.24
C ILE A 59 3.09 11.60 -9.56
N PHE A 60 3.04 11.11 -8.33
CA PHE A 60 4.22 10.66 -7.59
C PHE A 60 4.27 9.14 -7.62
N ILE A 61 5.38 8.57 -8.07
CA ILE A 61 5.62 7.14 -8.05
C ILE A 61 6.65 6.86 -6.96
N VAL A 62 6.22 6.16 -5.91
CA VAL A 62 7.03 5.84 -4.75
C VAL A 62 7.65 4.46 -4.93
N THR A 63 8.97 4.37 -4.84
CA THR A 63 9.73 3.16 -5.17
C THR A 63 11.00 3.02 -4.33
N ASP A 64 11.67 1.85 -4.38
CA ASP A 64 12.95 1.57 -3.71
C ASP A 64 14.10 1.64 -4.71
N LYS A 65 14.60 2.86 -4.99
CA LYS A 65 15.73 3.13 -5.90
C LYS A 65 15.56 2.57 -7.32
N GLN A 66 14.33 2.43 -7.75
CA GLN A 66 14.02 1.92 -9.09
C GLN A 66 13.46 3.03 -9.99
N ASN A 67 13.51 2.82 -11.30
CA ASN A 67 12.87 3.69 -12.28
C ASN A 67 11.91 2.86 -13.14
N PRO A 68 10.61 3.17 -13.15
CA PRO A 68 9.63 2.44 -13.97
C PRO A 68 9.79 2.70 -15.48
N ASN A 69 10.70 3.57 -15.91
CA ASN A 69 10.99 3.90 -17.31
C ASN A 69 9.75 4.29 -18.14
N ILE A 70 8.79 4.96 -17.49
CA ILE A 70 7.51 5.31 -18.12
C ILE A 70 7.58 6.57 -18.99
N ASP A 71 8.66 7.34 -18.94
CA ASP A 71 8.80 8.62 -19.64
C ASP A 71 8.57 8.47 -21.15
N ASN A 72 9.09 7.42 -21.77
CA ASN A 72 8.93 7.17 -23.19
C ASN A 72 7.46 6.91 -23.56
N VAL A 73 6.76 6.11 -22.78
CA VAL A 73 5.35 5.80 -23.05
C VAL A 73 4.47 7.01 -22.77
N VAL A 74 4.77 7.79 -21.74
CA VAL A 74 4.05 9.03 -21.47
C VAL A 74 4.32 10.07 -22.55
N LYS A 75 5.57 10.22 -22.98
CA LYS A 75 5.94 11.13 -24.07
C LYS A 75 5.23 10.79 -25.38
N GLN A 76 4.97 9.54 -25.63
CA GLN A 76 4.26 9.09 -26.82
C GLN A 76 2.79 9.52 -26.84
N TYR A 77 2.10 9.48 -25.70
CA TYR A 77 0.64 9.71 -25.62
C TYR A 77 0.25 11.05 -24.99
N PHE A 78 1.11 11.58 -24.10
CA PHE A 78 0.89 12.81 -23.33
C PHE A 78 2.20 13.58 -23.15
N PRO A 79 2.83 14.07 -24.25
CA PRO A 79 4.17 14.68 -24.20
C PRO A 79 4.24 15.89 -23.26
N GLU A 80 3.15 16.65 -23.14
CA GLU A 80 3.05 17.82 -22.27
C GLU A 80 2.97 17.49 -20.77
N ARG A 81 2.74 16.21 -20.44
CA ARG A 81 2.52 15.75 -19.06
C ARG A 81 3.72 14.98 -18.46
N VAL A 82 4.81 14.83 -19.19
CA VAL A 82 6.02 14.12 -18.72
C VAL A 82 6.57 14.77 -17.44
N SER A 83 6.62 16.09 -17.40
CA SER A 83 7.11 16.84 -16.23
C SER A 83 6.21 16.77 -14.99
N ASP A 84 4.99 16.27 -15.13
CA ASP A 84 4.05 16.11 -14.02
C ASP A 84 4.31 14.82 -13.23
N ILE A 85 5.20 13.94 -13.72
CA ILE A 85 5.51 12.66 -13.09
C ILE A 85 6.82 12.80 -12.32
N GLN A 86 6.79 12.40 -11.07
CA GLN A 86 7.93 12.45 -10.17
C GLN A 86 8.16 11.10 -9.51
N ILE A 87 9.41 10.65 -9.55
CA ILE A 87 9.84 9.47 -8.81
C ILE A 87 10.25 9.91 -7.40
N VAL A 88 9.76 9.21 -6.40
CA VAL A 88 10.07 9.45 -4.98
C VAL A 88 10.67 8.20 -4.39
N ASP A 89 11.87 8.30 -3.85
CA ASP A 89 12.52 7.17 -3.20
C ASP A 89 11.95 6.91 -1.80
N HIS A 90 11.97 5.65 -1.37
CA HIS A 90 11.58 5.30 0.00
C HIS A 90 12.37 6.08 1.04
N LEU A 91 13.66 6.36 0.82
CA LEU A 91 14.48 7.15 1.74
C LEU A 91 13.90 8.54 2.00
N GLU A 92 13.30 9.19 1.00
CA GLU A 92 12.71 10.52 1.16
C GLU A 92 11.52 10.50 2.14
N ILE A 93 10.63 9.53 2.00
CA ILE A 93 9.46 9.44 2.87
C ILE A 93 9.76 8.82 4.23
N PHE A 94 10.87 8.07 4.36
CA PHE A 94 11.33 7.46 5.59
C PHE A 94 12.40 8.29 6.33
N GLU A 95 12.68 9.53 5.94
CA GLU A 95 13.61 10.40 6.65
C GLU A 95 13.33 10.41 8.16
N GLY A 96 14.33 10.07 9.00
CA GLY A 96 14.20 9.86 10.45
C GLY A 96 13.53 8.54 10.87
N TYR A 97 13.29 7.64 9.90
CA TYR A 97 12.74 6.28 10.10
C TYR A 97 13.52 5.25 9.26
N GLU A 98 14.78 5.54 8.90
CA GLU A 98 15.61 4.74 8.00
C GLU A 98 15.84 3.32 8.52
N ASP A 99 15.85 3.12 9.84
CA ASP A 99 16.00 1.81 10.49
C ASP A 99 14.91 0.80 10.10
N TYR A 100 13.77 1.28 9.61
CA TYR A 100 12.67 0.44 9.11
C TYR A 100 12.84 0.05 7.64
N LEU A 101 13.86 0.57 6.95
CA LEU A 101 14.20 0.19 5.58
C LEU A 101 15.24 -0.95 5.53
N PRO A 102 15.27 -1.74 4.47
CA PRO A 102 14.26 -1.82 3.44
C PRO A 102 12.95 -2.40 3.95
N THR A 103 11.83 -1.96 3.38
CA THR A 103 10.52 -2.57 3.62
C THR A 103 9.93 -3.15 2.34
N PHE A 104 9.39 -4.34 2.45
CA PHE A 104 8.70 -5.08 1.36
C PHE A 104 7.19 -5.12 1.62
N ASN A 105 6.71 -4.13 2.35
CA ASN A 105 5.37 -4.09 2.92
C ASN A 105 4.63 -2.82 2.49
N SER A 106 3.65 -2.98 1.61
CA SER A 106 2.86 -1.86 1.09
C SER A 106 2.10 -1.08 2.18
N ILE A 107 1.77 -1.71 3.33
CA ILE A 107 1.14 -1.00 4.46
C ILE A 107 2.14 0.00 5.06
N CYS A 108 3.41 -0.40 5.26
CA CYS A 108 4.44 0.51 5.76
C CYS A 108 4.62 1.70 4.80
N ILE A 109 4.70 1.43 3.50
CA ILE A 109 4.86 2.48 2.48
C ILE A 109 3.65 3.42 2.49
N SER A 110 2.41 2.88 2.46
CA SER A 110 1.20 3.70 2.42
C SER A 110 1.04 4.60 3.66
N ASN A 111 1.53 4.16 4.83
CA ASN A 111 1.52 4.97 6.05
C ASN A 111 2.54 6.12 6.04
N MET A 112 3.47 6.15 5.09
CA MET A 112 4.49 7.19 4.97
C MET A 112 4.24 8.16 3.80
N LEU A 113 3.26 7.91 2.93
CA LEU A 113 3.00 8.72 1.73
C LEU A 113 2.71 10.20 2.01
N TRP A 114 2.13 10.51 3.16
CA TRP A 114 1.87 11.89 3.57
C TRP A 114 3.14 12.73 3.74
N ARG A 115 4.32 12.10 3.80
CA ARG A 115 5.62 12.76 3.95
C ARG A 115 6.25 13.18 2.62
N ILE A 116 5.66 12.78 1.49
CA ILE A 116 6.12 13.21 0.17
C ILE A 116 6.15 14.76 0.13
N LYS A 117 7.31 15.29 -0.23
CA LYS A 117 7.50 16.73 -0.44
C LYS A 117 6.57 17.19 -1.57
N ASP A 118 6.06 18.40 -1.50
CA ASP A 118 5.16 18.99 -2.51
C ASP A 118 3.84 18.23 -2.78
N LEU A 119 3.54 17.18 -2.00
CA LEU A 119 2.25 16.51 -2.08
C LEU A 119 1.11 17.43 -1.64
N SER A 120 0.07 17.54 -2.46
CA SER A 120 -1.15 18.27 -2.13
C SER A 120 -1.82 17.72 -0.86
N ASN A 121 -2.53 18.58 -0.12
CA ASN A 121 -3.27 18.13 1.06
C ASN A 121 -4.30 17.05 0.71
N GLN A 122 -4.99 17.20 -0.42
CA GLN A 122 -5.86 16.19 -0.99
C GLN A 122 -5.09 15.40 -2.04
N PHE A 123 -4.97 14.10 -1.86
CA PHE A 123 -4.31 13.21 -2.82
C PHE A 123 -5.03 11.87 -2.92
N VAL A 124 -4.78 11.15 -3.98
CA VAL A 124 -5.34 9.81 -4.21
C VAL A 124 -4.21 8.80 -4.28
N TYR A 125 -4.32 7.74 -3.49
CA TYR A 125 -3.42 6.61 -3.52
C TYR A 125 -3.95 5.55 -4.48
N PHE A 126 -3.11 5.09 -5.39
CA PHE A 126 -3.35 3.98 -6.30
C PHE A 126 -2.37 2.85 -6.00
N ASN A 127 -2.82 1.62 -6.12
CA ASN A 127 -1.92 0.53 -6.39
C ASN A 127 -1.56 0.55 -7.89
N ASP A 128 -0.41 0.04 -8.24
CA ASP A 128 0.13 0.02 -9.62
C ASP A 128 -0.70 -0.84 -10.60
N ASP A 129 -1.42 -1.83 -10.07
CA ASP A 129 -2.32 -2.74 -10.79
C ASP A 129 -3.77 -2.22 -10.93
N VAL A 130 -4.04 -0.98 -10.49
CA VAL A 130 -5.38 -0.36 -10.57
C VAL A 130 -5.38 0.78 -11.58
N PHE A 131 -6.34 0.77 -12.52
CA PHE A 131 -6.45 1.81 -13.54
C PHE A 131 -7.90 2.25 -13.79
N LEU A 132 -8.03 3.47 -14.26
CA LEU A 132 -9.31 4.06 -14.64
C LEU A 132 -9.72 3.58 -16.02
N VAL A 133 -11.02 3.33 -16.21
CA VAL A 133 -11.57 2.86 -17.50
C VAL A 133 -12.54 3.86 -18.14
N LYS A 134 -12.84 4.97 -17.45
CA LYS A 134 -13.71 6.05 -17.93
C LYS A 134 -13.37 7.37 -17.28
N HIS A 135 -13.75 8.47 -17.94
CA HIS A 135 -13.59 9.81 -17.39
C HIS A 135 -14.33 9.97 -16.06
N ILE A 136 -13.64 10.58 -15.11
CA ILE A 136 -14.16 10.90 -13.79
C ILE A 136 -14.04 12.40 -13.52
N LYS A 137 -14.81 12.88 -12.53
CA LYS A 137 -14.73 14.25 -12.01
C LYS A 137 -14.01 14.26 -10.65
N PRO A 138 -13.40 15.38 -10.24
CA PRO A 138 -12.79 15.50 -8.90
C PRO A 138 -13.72 15.09 -7.76
N SER A 139 -15.03 15.34 -7.90
CA SER A 139 -16.04 14.98 -6.91
C SER A 139 -16.19 13.46 -6.67
N VAL A 140 -15.62 12.62 -7.54
CA VAL A 140 -15.53 11.18 -7.29
C VAL A 140 -14.62 10.89 -6.09
N TRP A 141 -13.59 11.69 -5.88
CA TRP A 141 -12.62 11.47 -4.81
C TRP A 141 -12.78 12.43 -3.64
N PHE A 142 -13.23 13.68 -3.90
CA PHE A 142 -13.36 14.69 -2.85
C PHE A 142 -14.66 15.48 -3.00
N GLN A 143 -15.40 15.60 -1.90
CA GLN A 143 -16.60 16.42 -1.83
C GLN A 143 -16.53 17.28 -0.56
N ASN A 144 -16.84 18.58 -0.68
CA ASN A 144 -16.79 19.52 0.44
C ASN A 144 -15.47 19.44 1.24
N ASN A 145 -14.35 19.39 0.52
CA ASN A 145 -12.99 19.24 1.08
C ASN A 145 -12.78 17.97 1.94
N ARG A 146 -13.60 16.93 1.73
CA ARG A 146 -13.47 15.65 2.45
C ARG A 146 -13.24 14.51 1.47
N PRO A 147 -12.40 13.53 1.82
CA PRO A 147 -12.26 12.30 1.03
C PRO A 147 -13.60 11.55 0.95
N VAL A 148 -13.92 11.05 -0.23
CA VAL A 148 -15.07 10.17 -0.48
C VAL A 148 -14.59 8.73 -0.33
N LEU A 149 -15.02 8.07 0.74
CA LEU A 149 -14.73 6.66 0.97
C LEU A 149 -15.72 5.78 0.20
N ARG A 150 -15.22 4.74 -0.46
CA ARG A 150 -16.01 3.76 -1.21
C ARG A 150 -15.84 2.39 -0.61
N GLY A 151 -16.96 1.80 -0.22
CA GLY A 151 -16.95 0.50 0.45
C GLY A 151 -18.32 0.21 1.06
N LYS A 152 -18.33 -0.71 1.99
CA LYS A 152 -19.53 -1.12 2.70
C LYS A 152 -19.27 -1.37 4.19
N TRP A 153 -20.28 -1.16 5.00
CA TRP A 153 -20.23 -1.57 6.39
C TRP A 153 -20.36 -3.08 6.51
N MET A 154 -19.43 -3.68 7.24
CA MET A 154 -19.37 -5.12 7.48
C MET A 154 -19.38 -5.42 8.96
N LEU A 155 -19.93 -6.58 9.31
CA LEU A 155 -19.74 -7.17 10.65
C LEU A 155 -18.28 -7.62 10.82
N PRO A 156 -17.79 -7.69 12.06
CA PRO A 156 -16.46 -8.22 12.34
C PRO A 156 -16.24 -9.58 11.68
N PRO A 157 -15.06 -9.85 11.12
CA PRO A 157 -14.79 -11.08 10.37
C PRO A 157 -14.55 -12.28 11.30
N TYR A 158 -15.42 -12.52 12.28
CA TYR A 158 -15.25 -13.54 13.32
C TYR A 158 -15.10 -14.95 12.74
N GLU A 159 -15.91 -15.30 11.72
CA GLU A 159 -15.80 -16.62 11.06
C GLU A 159 -14.39 -16.86 10.52
N ARG A 160 -13.84 -15.84 9.86
CA ARG A 160 -12.47 -15.90 9.33
C ARG A 160 -11.43 -15.95 10.44
N LEU A 161 -11.59 -15.15 11.50
CA LEU A 161 -10.67 -15.12 12.64
C LEU A 161 -10.64 -16.48 13.36
N ILE A 162 -11.81 -17.11 13.54
CA ILE A 162 -11.93 -18.45 14.13
C ILE A 162 -11.29 -19.49 13.20
N TRP A 163 -11.62 -19.46 11.91
CA TRP A 163 -11.09 -20.41 10.93
C TRP A 163 -9.55 -20.31 10.81
N ASP A 164 -9.01 -19.11 10.70
CA ASP A 164 -7.58 -18.88 10.66
C ASP A 164 -6.90 -19.33 11.98
N GLY A 165 -7.58 -19.16 13.12
CA GLY A 165 -7.15 -19.66 14.41
C GLY A 165 -7.08 -21.18 14.48
N LEU A 166 -8.15 -21.85 14.06
CA LEU A 166 -8.22 -23.33 14.02
C LEU A 166 -7.17 -23.89 13.06
N LYS A 167 -7.05 -23.32 11.86
CA LYS A 167 -6.05 -23.75 10.88
C LYS A 167 -4.62 -23.63 11.44
N SER A 168 -4.31 -22.50 12.07
CA SER A 168 -3.00 -22.27 12.69
C SER A 168 -2.73 -23.27 13.82
N PHE A 169 -3.74 -23.57 14.65
CA PHE A 169 -3.65 -24.56 15.73
C PHE A 169 -3.39 -25.96 15.17
N PHE A 170 -4.16 -26.41 14.18
CA PHE A 170 -3.95 -27.73 13.55
C PHE A 170 -2.57 -27.83 12.91
N GLN A 171 -2.13 -26.80 12.19
CA GLN A 171 -0.81 -26.80 11.55
C GLN A 171 0.33 -26.86 12.56
N SER A 172 0.25 -26.14 13.66
CA SER A 172 1.27 -26.16 14.72
C SER A 172 1.30 -27.51 15.47
N THR A 173 0.13 -28.08 15.73
CA THR A 173 0.01 -29.32 16.54
C THR A 173 0.32 -30.58 15.72
N ILE A 174 -0.12 -30.63 14.45
CA ILE A 174 0.02 -31.85 13.61
C ILE A 174 1.30 -31.82 12.79
N LEU A 175 1.67 -30.64 12.25
CA LEU A 175 2.83 -30.50 11.35
C LEU A 175 4.10 -30.03 12.06
N GLY A 176 4.01 -29.68 13.36
CA GLY A 176 5.13 -29.13 14.12
C GLY A 176 5.72 -27.80 13.52
N LYS A 177 4.97 -27.17 12.60
CA LYS A 177 5.40 -25.93 11.92
C LYS A 177 4.62 -24.73 12.46
N GLN A 178 5.31 -23.73 12.99
CA GLN A 178 4.70 -22.44 13.29
C GLN A 178 4.53 -21.67 11.97
N ILE A 179 3.41 -21.85 11.29
CA ILE A 179 3.09 -21.10 10.08
C ILE A 179 2.38 -19.81 10.49
N GLU A 180 2.93 -18.65 10.08
CA GLU A 180 2.27 -17.38 10.32
C GLU A 180 0.91 -17.30 9.62
N ARG A 181 -0.07 -16.68 10.30
CA ARG A 181 -1.39 -16.44 9.69
C ARG A 181 -1.26 -15.53 8.48
N VAL A 182 -1.99 -15.88 7.42
CA VAL A 182 -2.00 -15.08 6.20
C VAL A 182 -2.64 -13.74 6.47
N SER A 183 -1.88 -12.65 6.29
CA SER A 183 -2.43 -11.30 6.32
C SER A 183 -3.45 -11.12 5.20
N SER A 184 -4.61 -10.60 5.53
CA SER A 184 -5.64 -10.25 4.55
C SER A 184 -6.01 -8.78 4.65
N PHE A 185 -6.36 -8.20 3.50
CA PHE A 185 -6.84 -6.83 3.40
C PHE A 185 -8.04 -6.54 4.33
N GLN A 186 -8.95 -7.52 4.45
CA GLN A 186 -10.11 -7.43 5.32
C GLN A 186 -9.73 -7.38 6.81
N VAL A 187 -8.82 -8.25 7.24
CA VAL A 187 -8.38 -8.30 8.64
C VAL A 187 -7.59 -7.05 9.01
N ASN A 188 -6.72 -6.55 8.13
CA ASN A 188 -5.99 -5.31 8.39
C ASN A 188 -6.94 -4.10 8.55
N GLN A 189 -8.00 -4.00 7.74
CA GLN A 189 -9.02 -2.95 7.91
C GLN A 189 -9.83 -3.11 9.19
N TRP A 190 -10.12 -4.36 9.59
CA TRP A 190 -10.73 -4.63 10.88
C TRP A 190 -9.83 -4.21 12.03
N ASN A 191 -8.53 -4.54 11.98
CA ASN A 191 -7.56 -4.11 12.98
C ASN A 191 -7.50 -2.57 13.09
N ALA A 192 -7.47 -1.88 11.94
CA ALA A 192 -7.53 -0.42 11.91
C ALA A 192 -8.81 0.12 12.55
N ALA A 193 -9.97 -0.49 12.27
CA ALA A 193 -11.24 -0.09 12.84
C ALA A 193 -11.27 -0.26 14.36
N LEU A 194 -10.70 -1.34 14.89
CA LEU A 194 -10.56 -1.57 16.34
C LEU A 194 -9.77 -0.47 17.03
N LEU A 195 -8.69 0.02 16.41
CA LEU A 195 -7.90 1.13 16.96
C LEU A 195 -8.71 2.43 17.12
N HIS A 196 -9.72 2.61 16.28
CA HIS A 196 -10.64 3.75 16.31
C HIS A 196 -11.92 3.48 17.10
N GLY A 197 -11.97 2.39 17.90
CA GLY A 197 -13.09 2.06 18.76
C GLY A 197 -14.29 1.41 18.10
N PHE A 198 -14.20 1.04 16.82
CA PHE A 198 -15.27 0.30 16.14
C PHE A 198 -15.21 -1.18 16.56
N LYS A 199 -16.16 -1.62 17.39
CA LYS A 199 -16.19 -3.01 17.93
C LYS A 199 -17.23 -3.92 17.28
N PHE A 200 -18.27 -3.34 16.68
CA PHE A 200 -19.43 -4.09 16.18
C PHE A 200 -19.52 -4.14 14.66
N ARG A 201 -18.88 -3.20 13.99
CA ARG A 201 -18.84 -3.11 12.53
C ARG A 201 -17.60 -2.32 12.11
N TYR A 202 -17.19 -2.51 10.86
CA TYR A 202 -16.11 -1.75 10.26
C TYR A 202 -16.46 -1.42 8.81
N PHE A 203 -15.80 -0.40 8.28
CA PHE A 203 -15.97 -0.01 6.89
C PHE A 203 -14.94 -0.74 6.05
N LEU A 204 -15.39 -1.65 5.18
CA LEU A 204 -14.56 -2.38 4.25
C LEU A 204 -14.48 -1.58 2.95
N SER A 205 -13.36 -0.95 2.68
CA SER A 205 -13.06 -0.36 1.39
C SER A 205 -12.70 -1.45 0.38
N GLY A 206 -13.03 -1.22 -0.90
CA GLY A 206 -12.62 -2.10 -1.99
C GLY A 206 -11.13 -1.90 -2.35
N HIS A 207 -10.65 -2.75 -3.25
CA HIS A 207 -9.34 -2.57 -3.90
C HIS A 207 -9.50 -1.51 -5.01
N THR A 208 -9.60 -0.27 -4.61
CA THR A 208 -9.88 0.90 -5.46
C THR A 208 -8.99 2.05 -5.05
N PRO A 209 -8.82 3.08 -5.90
CA PRO A 209 -8.09 4.27 -5.51
C PRO A 209 -8.65 4.90 -4.24
N LEU A 210 -7.78 5.22 -3.29
CA LEU A 210 -8.14 5.78 -2.00
C LEU A 210 -7.88 7.28 -1.96
N ALA A 211 -8.94 8.06 -1.74
CA ALA A 211 -8.83 9.48 -1.48
C ALA A 211 -8.38 9.72 -0.04
N LEU A 212 -7.30 10.48 0.14
CA LEU A 212 -6.63 10.70 1.42
C LEU A 212 -6.39 12.18 1.68
N ASP A 213 -6.28 12.55 2.95
CA ASP A 213 -5.96 13.90 3.42
C ASP A 213 -4.60 13.89 4.14
N LYS A 214 -3.61 14.56 3.53
CA LYS A 214 -2.22 14.64 4.05
C LYS A 214 -2.18 15.21 5.46
N LYS A 215 -2.92 16.29 5.71
CA LYS A 215 -2.92 16.94 7.02
C LYS A 215 -3.46 16.00 8.10
N ARG A 216 -4.57 15.32 7.83
CA ARG A 216 -5.17 14.39 8.81
C ARG A 216 -4.25 13.21 9.11
N LEU A 217 -3.58 12.65 8.10
CA LEU A 217 -2.59 11.58 8.31
C LEU A 217 -1.41 12.10 9.14
N LYS A 218 -0.88 13.28 8.80
CA LYS A 218 0.19 13.93 9.56
C LYS A 218 -0.22 14.15 11.03
N ASP A 219 -1.37 14.77 11.25
CA ASP A 219 -1.87 15.07 12.60
C ASP A 219 -2.04 13.77 13.42
N TYR A 220 -2.63 12.73 12.81
CA TYR A 220 -2.82 11.43 13.47
C TYR A 220 -1.49 10.78 13.87
N PHE A 221 -0.54 10.66 12.96
CA PHE A 221 0.73 10.00 13.25
C PHE A 221 1.68 10.86 14.09
N THR A 222 1.47 12.18 14.13
CA THR A 222 2.15 13.06 15.08
C THR A 222 1.63 12.86 16.51
N LEU A 223 0.32 12.67 16.66
CA LEU A 223 -0.30 12.40 17.96
C LEU A 223 -0.09 10.94 18.42
N HIS A 224 0.11 10.01 17.49
CA HIS A 224 0.24 8.58 17.76
C HIS A 224 1.50 7.98 17.11
N PRO A 225 2.70 8.47 17.45
CA PRO A 225 3.94 7.98 16.83
C PRO A 225 4.20 6.49 17.11
N GLU A 226 3.71 5.97 18.25
CA GLU A 226 3.78 4.56 18.59
C GLU A 226 3.01 3.68 17.60
N LYS A 227 1.86 4.15 17.09
CA LYS A 227 1.06 3.42 16.09
C LYS A 227 1.78 3.36 14.75
N LEU A 228 2.41 4.46 14.34
CA LEU A 228 3.24 4.46 13.15
C LEU A 228 4.38 3.45 13.27
N LYS A 229 5.17 3.53 14.35
CA LYS A 229 6.29 2.62 14.60
C LYS A 229 5.85 1.15 14.66
N GLU A 230 4.68 0.87 15.26
CA GLU A 230 4.09 -0.47 15.33
C GLU A 230 3.87 -1.06 13.93
N ASN A 231 3.36 -0.28 12.98
CA ASN A 231 3.22 -0.74 11.60
C ASN A 231 4.57 -0.86 10.87
N LEU A 232 5.47 0.12 11.05
CA LEU A 232 6.74 0.18 10.32
C LEU A 232 7.71 -0.95 10.68
N LYS A 233 7.66 -1.50 11.89
CA LYS A 233 8.57 -2.58 12.33
C LYS A 233 8.46 -3.86 11.51
N HIS A 234 7.40 -4.02 10.70
CA HIS A 234 7.12 -5.22 9.93
C HIS A 234 7.61 -5.08 8.48
N ARG A 235 8.77 -5.62 8.18
CA ARG A 235 9.34 -5.60 6.82
C ARG A 235 8.49 -6.34 5.78
N PHE A 236 7.76 -7.37 6.21
CA PHE A 236 6.76 -8.10 5.43
C PHE A 236 5.40 -7.94 6.09
N ARG A 237 4.34 -8.04 5.27
CA ARG A 237 2.98 -7.87 5.76
C ARG A 237 2.63 -8.93 6.81
N LYS A 238 2.18 -8.48 7.97
CA LYS A 238 1.76 -9.29 9.10
C LYS A 238 0.24 -9.25 9.30
N TYR A 239 -0.29 -10.33 9.90
CA TYR A 239 -1.72 -10.46 10.21
C TYR A 239 -2.22 -9.38 11.20
N THR A 240 -1.36 -8.95 12.10
CA THR A 240 -1.69 -7.98 13.16
C THR A 240 -1.62 -6.52 12.74
N GLN A 241 -1.15 -6.21 11.53
CA GLN A 241 -1.05 -4.84 11.04
C GLN A 241 -2.42 -4.19 10.78
N PHE A 242 -2.44 -2.88 10.77
CA PHE A 242 -3.61 -2.02 10.58
C PHE A 242 -3.33 -0.86 9.62
#